data_f0784d468bf9fd4554d787f87a77e481
#
_entry.id   f0784d468bf9fd4554d787f87a77e481
#
_cell.length_a   1.000
_cell.length_b   1.000
_cell.length_c   1.000
_cell.angle_alpha   90.00
_cell.angle_beta   90.00
_cell.angle_gamma   90.00
#
_symmetry.space_group_name_H-M   'P 1'
#
loop_
_entity.id
_entity.type
_entity.pdbx_description
1 polymer ?
#
loop_
_entity_poly.entity_id
_entity_poly.type
_entity_poly.pdbx_seq_one_letter_code
_entity_poly.pdbx_strand_id
1 'polypeptide(L)'
;MKKTVTFEVDGKKVKAEEGITLLEATKQAGIEIPTLCYHEGLEPYGACRICSVEIEKRGRKQVVASCCYPVEEGLKVKTASETVKRIRKIMIEMLLPISPSGPILSLAQKYGVEKSRFHAELTHCILCGLCVRHCSEIKKENAVTFVGRGAHRKISMVPEKAGICALCRECHALCPSGKIIDETAV
;
A
#
# COMPACT_ATOMS: atom_id res chain seq x y z
N MET A 1 -11.30 8.56 -27.04
CA MET A 1 -11.95 7.45 -26.30
C MET A 1 -10.85 6.58 -25.76
N LYS A 2 -10.82 6.30 -24.45
CA LYS A 2 -9.84 5.37 -23.87
C LYS A 2 -10.17 3.95 -24.33
N LYS A 3 -9.16 3.18 -24.70
CA LYS A 3 -9.32 1.80 -25.16
C LYS A 3 -9.70 0.90 -23.97
N THR A 4 -10.65 -0.01 -24.19
CA THR A 4 -11.00 -1.03 -23.18
C THR A 4 -10.19 -2.29 -23.43
N VAL A 5 -9.59 -2.84 -22.39
CA VAL A 5 -8.86 -4.10 -22.41
C VAL A 5 -9.63 -5.18 -21.65
N THR A 6 -9.46 -6.43 -22.08
CA THR A 6 -10.05 -7.60 -21.42
C THR A 6 -8.93 -8.46 -20.86
N PHE A 7 -9.02 -8.82 -19.60
CA PHE A 7 -8.06 -9.65 -18.88
C PHE A 7 -8.77 -10.63 -17.94
N GLU A 8 -8.06 -11.55 -17.34
CA GLU A 8 -8.61 -12.58 -16.47
C GLU A 8 -8.12 -12.40 -15.03
N VAL A 9 -9.02 -12.46 -14.06
CA VAL A 9 -8.71 -12.44 -12.63
C VAL A 9 -9.36 -13.64 -11.97
N ASP A 10 -8.54 -14.55 -11.43
CA ASP A 10 -8.98 -15.77 -10.76
C ASP A 10 -9.99 -16.59 -11.60
N GLY A 11 -9.75 -16.67 -12.94
CA GLY A 11 -10.60 -17.37 -13.89
C GLY A 11 -11.80 -16.56 -14.41
N LYS A 12 -12.02 -15.35 -13.93
CA LYS A 12 -13.13 -14.46 -14.37
C LYS A 12 -12.62 -13.43 -15.37
N LYS A 13 -13.33 -13.23 -16.46
CA LYS A 13 -13.04 -12.16 -17.41
C LYS A 13 -13.46 -10.81 -16.85
N VAL A 14 -12.54 -9.85 -16.85
CA VAL A 14 -12.74 -8.47 -16.41
C VAL A 14 -12.43 -7.53 -17.55
N LYS A 15 -13.24 -6.48 -17.71
CA LYS A 15 -13.02 -5.39 -18.68
C LYS A 15 -12.69 -4.12 -17.90
N ALA A 16 -11.68 -3.39 -18.37
CA ALA A 16 -11.29 -2.13 -17.76
C ALA A 16 -10.69 -1.17 -18.81
N GLU A 17 -10.60 0.11 -18.48
CA GLU A 17 -9.87 1.06 -19.31
C GLU A 17 -8.37 0.76 -19.32
N GLU A 18 -7.76 0.84 -20.50
CA GLU A 18 -6.31 0.68 -20.65
C GLU A 18 -5.58 1.74 -19.82
N GLY A 19 -4.56 1.31 -19.08
CA GLY A 19 -3.69 2.20 -18.29
C GLY A 19 -4.10 2.40 -16.83
N ILE A 20 -5.32 2.03 -16.40
CA ILE A 20 -5.61 2.00 -14.96
C ILE A 20 -4.86 0.85 -14.29
N THR A 21 -4.70 0.93 -12.98
CA THR A 21 -3.98 -0.12 -12.24
C THR A 21 -4.81 -1.39 -12.09
N LEU A 22 -4.13 -2.53 -11.92
CA LEU A 22 -4.79 -3.80 -11.60
C LEU A 22 -5.66 -3.70 -10.34
N LEU A 23 -5.20 -2.96 -9.34
CA LEU A 23 -5.95 -2.75 -8.10
C LEU A 23 -7.27 -2.03 -8.36
N GLU A 24 -7.24 -0.95 -9.13
CA GLU A 24 -8.44 -0.18 -9.49
C GLU A 24 -9.41 -1.02 -10.32
N ALA A 25 -8.90 -1.71 -11.35
CA ALA A 25 -9.71 -2.56 -12.20
C ALA A 25 -10.36 -3.72 -11.44
N THR A 26 -9.64 -4.36 -10.52
CA THR A 26 -10.20 -5.44 -9.68
C THR A 26 -11.23 -4.90 -8.70
N LYS A 27 -11.01 -3.71 -8.11
CA LYS A 27 -11.98 -3.05 -7.24
C LYS A 27 -13.28 -2.74 -7.98
N GLN A 28 -13.21 -2.20 -9.20
CA GLN A 28 -14.38 -1.95 -10.06
C GLN A 28 -15.14 -3.24 -10.39
N ALA A 29 -14.44 -4.37 -10.49
CA ALA A 29 -15.03 -5.68 -10.71
C ALA A 29 -15.52 -6.38 -9.43
N GLY A 30 -15.50 -5.72 -8.26
CA GLY A 30 -15.91 -6.30 -6.99
C GLY A 30 -14.93 -7.32 -6.41
N ILE A 31 -13.68 -7.34 -6.88
CA ILE A 31 -12.63 -8.24 -6.38
C ILE A 31 -11.72 -7.46 -5.42
N GLU A 32 -11.75 -7.86 -4.16
CA GLU A 32 -10.98 -7.19 -3.11
C GLU A 32 -9.54 -7.69 -3.03
N ILE A 33 -8.59 -6.77 -3.15
CA ILE A 33 -7.17 -6.99 -2.88
C ILE A 33 -6.76 -6.12 -1.69
N PRO A 34 -6.16 -6.69 -0.63
CA PRO A 34 -5.79 -5.92 0.56
C PRO A 34 -4.68 -4.91 0.25
N THR A 35 -4.73 -3.77 0.93
CA THR A 35 -3.74 -2.69 0.82
C THR A 35 -3.44 -2.08 2.18
N LEU A 36 -2.29 -1.39 2.30
CA LEU A 36 -1.94 -0.55 3.47
C LEU A 36 -1.45 0.84 3.04
N CYS A 37 -0.75 0.94 1.91
CA CYS A 37 -0.15 2.19 1.44
C CYS A 37 -0.84 2.79 0.21
N TYR A 38 -2.00 2.26 -0.17
CA TYR A 38 -2.81 2.78 -1.28
C TYR A 38 -3.94 3.66 -0.74
N HIS A 39 -4.18 4.75 -1.44
CA HIS A 39 -5.36 5.62 -1.24
C HIS A 39 -5.79 6.15 -2.61
N GLU A 40 -7.11 6.18 -2.84
CA GLU A 40 -7.69 6.83 -4.03
C GLU A 40 -7.33 8.32 -4.02
N GLY A 41 -6.97 8.85 -5.15
CA GLY A 41 -6.57 10.26 -5.28
C GLY A 41 -5.12 10.56 -4.92
N LEU A 42 -4.31 9.54 -4.58
CA LEU A 42 -2.86 9.65 -4.44
C LEU A 42 -2.16 8.78 -5.47
N GLU A 43 -1.04 9.26 -5.99
CA GLU A 43 -0.23 8.47 -6.91
C GLU A 43 0.19 7.13 -6.28
N PRO A 44 0.14 6.02 -7.02
CA PRO A 44 0.56 4.71 -6.51
C PRO A 44 2.02 4.70 -6.02
N TYR A 45 2.28 4.07 -4.87
CA TYR A 45 3.62 4.06 -4.27
C TYR A 45 4.24 2.65 -4.15
N GLY A 46 3.41 1.62 -3.96
CA GLY A 46 3.85 0.22 -3.94
C GLY A 46 4.76 -0.18 -2.77
N ALA A 47 4.84 0.59 -1.69
CA ALA A 47 5.79 0.38 -0.59
C ALA A 47 5.50 -0.88 0.23
N CYS A 48 4.25 -1.09 0.68
CA CYS A 48 3.92 -2.15 1.63
C CYS A 48 3.86 -3.56 1.04
N ARG A 49 3.73 -3.70 -0.28
CA ARG A 49 3.64 -4.97 -1.03
C ARG A 49 2.48 -5.90 -0.64
N ILE A 50 1.57 -5.47 0.20
CA ILE A 50 0.39 -6.25 0.63
C ILE A 50 -0.57 -6.51 -0.55
N CYS A 51 -0.63 -5.58 -1.50
CA CYS A 51 -1.44 -5.72 -2.72
C CYS A 51 -0.81 -6.64 -3.79
N SER A 52 0.23 -7.40 -3.47
CA SER A 52 0.88 -8.31 -4.41
C SER A 52 -0.11 -9.29 -5.04
N VAL A 53 0.02 -9.48 -6.36
CA VAL A 53 -0.71 -10.48 -7.15
C VAL A 53 0.25 -11.20 -8.07
N GLU A 54 -0.07 -12.44 -8.45
CA GLU A 54 0.68 -13.17 -9.47
C GLU A 54 0.05 -12.88 -10.83
N ILE A 55 0.86 -12.47 -11.78
CA ILE A 55 0.43 -12.28 -13.17
C ILE A 55 1.14 -13.29 -14.07
N GLU A 56 0.45 -13.69 -15.13
CA GLU A 56 1.02 -14.48 -16.22
C GLU A 56 0.89 -13.70 -17.52
N LYS A 57 2.04 -13.43 -18.15
CA LYS A 57 2.15 -12.72 -19.40
C LYS A 57 3.09 -13.50 -20.32
N ARG A 58 2.61 -13.88 -21.52
CA ARG A 58 3.39 -14.66 -22.51
C ARG A 58 4.06 -15.91 -21.92
N GLY A 59 3.31 -16.66 -21.08
CA GLY A 59 3.80 -17.87 -20.42
C GLY A 59 4.76 -17.66 -19.25
N ARG A 60 5.11 -16.41 -18.91
CA ARG A 60 5.96 -16.08 -17.76
C ARG A 60 5.12 -15.63 -16.58
N LYS A 61 5.37 -16.21 -15.42
CA LYS A 61 4.74 -15.81 -14.15
C LYS A 61 5.64 -14.88 -13.39
N GLN A 62 5.06 -13.83 -12.81
CA GLN A 62 5.75 -12.90 -11.92
C GLN A 62 4.80 -12.34 -10.88
N VAL A 63 5.35 -11.89 -9.74
CA VAL A 63 4.57 -11.22 -8.70
C VAL A 63 4.80 -9.71 -8.78
N VAL A 64 3.69 -8.97 -8.85
CA VAL A 64 3.69 -7.52 -8.98
C VAL A 64 2.84 -6.87 -7.90
N ALA A 65 3.08 -5.59 -7.61
CA ALA A 65 2.19 -4.79 -6.78
C ALA A 65 1.02 -4.30 -7.65
N SER A 66 -0.19 -4.79 -7.39
CA SER A 66 -1.37 -4.47 -8.20
C SER A 66 -1.69 -2.97 -8.22
N CYS A 67 -1.34 -2.22 -7.18
CA CYS A 67 -1.55 -0.78 -7.13
C CYS A 67 -0.66 0.03 -8.09
N CYS A 68 0.41 -0.58 -8.62
CA CYS A 68 1.35 0.09 -9.54
C CYS A 68 1.40 -0.56 -10.93
N TYR A 69 0.75 -1.70 -11.11
CA TYR A 69 0.82 -2.43 -12.37
C TYR A 69 -0.39 -2.12 -13.25
N PRO A 70 -0.20 -1.60 -14.48
CA PRO A 70 -1.30 -1.28 -15.37
C PRO A 70 -1.96 -2.54 -15.92
N VAL A 71 -3.26 -2.45 -16.21
CA VAL A 71 -3.98 -3.51 -16.93
C VAL A 71 -3.56 -3.57 -18.38
N GLU A 72 -3.49 -4.79 -18.93
CA GLU A 72 -3.12 -5.06 -20.31
C GLU A 72 -4.05 -6.13 -20.91
N GLU A 73 -4.21 -6.11 -22.23
CA GLU A 73 -5.03 -7.11 -22.94
C GLU A 73 -4.47 -8.54 -22.75
N GLY A 74 -5.35 -9.48 -22.43
CA GLY A 74 -5.03 -10.89 -22.28
C GLY A 74 -4.21 -11.26 -21.04
N LEU A 75 -4.00 -10.32 -20.09
CA LEU A 75 -3.29 -10.59 -18.84
C LEU A 75 -4.07 -11.58 -17.99
N LYS A 76 -3.38 -12.58 -17.41
CA LYS A 76 -3.97 -13.49 -16.41
C LYS A 76 -3.45 -13.14 -15.03
N VAL A 77 -4.36 -12.93 -14.10
CA VAL A 77 -4.06 -12.50 -12.72
C VAL A 77 -4.59 -13.51 -11.71
N LYS A 78 -3.76 -13.87 -10.74
CA LYS A 78 -4.17 -14.62 -9.55
C LYS A 78 -3.98 -13.79 -8.31
N THR A 79 -5.08 -13.52 -7.61
CA THR A 79 -5.07 -12.65 -6.42
C THR A 79 -4.67 -13.41 -5.16
N ALA A 80 -4.78 -14.73 -5.14
CA ALA A 80 -4.57 -15.58 -3.97
C ALA A 80 -3.87 -16.91 -4.29
N SER A 81 -2.89 -16.91 -5.25
CA SER A 81 -2.03 -18.10 -5.46
C SER A 81 -1.21 -18.39 -4.20
N GLU A 82 -0.69 -19.61 -4.07
CA GLU A 82 0.15 -19.99 -2.91
C GLU A 82 1.37 -19.08 -2.78
N THR A 83 1.97 -18.67 -3.89
CA THR A 83 3.06 -17.69 -3.91
C THR A 83 2.62 -16.35 -3.33
N VAL A 84 1.46 -15.84 -3.74
CA VAL A 84 0.90 -14.57 -3.24
C VAL A 84 0.58 -14.65 -1.75
N LYS A 85 -0.06 -15.73 -1.30
CA LYS A 85 -0.36 -15.93 0.12
C LYS A 85 0.91 -15.97 0.97
N ARG A 86 1.94 -16.68 0.51
CA ARG A 86 3.24 -16.76 1.18
C ARG A 86 3.91 -15.39 1.28
N ILE A 87 3.91 -14.61 0.19
CA ILE A 87 4.50 -13.26 0.18
C ILE A 87 3.76 -12.35 1.16
N ARG A 88 2.43 -12.36 1.15
CA ARG A 88 1.64 -11.55 2.10
C ARG A 88 1.92 -11.93 3.55
N LYS A 89 2.01 -13.24 3.87
CA LYS A 89 2.41 -13.69 5.22
C LYS A 89 3.75 -13.11 5.64
N ILE A 90 4.76 -13.21 4.78
CA ILE A 90 6.10 -12.66 5.06
C ILE A 90 6.04 -11.13 5.26
N MET A 91 5.31 -10.40 4.42
CA MET A 91 5.17 -8.95 4.58
C MET A 91 4.49 -8.60 5.91
N ILE A 92 3.45 -9.32 6.29
CA ILE A 92 2.75 -9.11 7.55
C ILE A 92 3.69 -9.44 8.74
N GLU A 93 4.42 -10.54 8.69
CA GLU A 93 5.42 -10.90 9.70
C GLU A 93 6.49 -9.80 9.88
N MET A 94 6.91 -9.14 8.79
CA MET A 94 7.86 -8.03 8.85
C MET A 94 7.24 -6.75 9.43
N LEU A 95 5.97 -6.47 9.16
CA LEU A 95 5.30 -5.27 9.63
C LEU A 95 4.81 -5.37 11.08
N LEU A 96 4.44 -6.56 11.52
CA LEU A 96 3.85 -6.81 12.84
C LEU A 96 4.72 -6.32 14.02
N PRO A 97 6.04 -6.60 14.09
CA PRO A 97 6.88 -6.09 15.19
C PRO A 97 7.14 -4.58 15.10
N ILE A 98 7.05 -3.99 13.90
CA ILE A 98 7.23 -2.55 13.70
C ILE A 98 6.01 -1.76 14.17
N SER A 99 4.80 -2.26 13.87
CA SER A 99 3.54 -1.58 14.16
C SER A 99 2.40 -2.58 14.31
N PRO A 100 2.11 -3.09 15.52
CA PRO A 100 0.96 -3.95 15.80
C PRO A 100 -0.34 -3.12 15.87
N SER A 101 -0.68 -2.42 14.78
CA SER A 101 -1.88 -1.58 14.67
C SER A 101 -3.10 -2.36 14.18
N GLY A 102 -4.30 -1.80 14.33
CA GLY A 102 -5.55 -2.43 13.93
C GLY A 102 -5.55 -3.03 12.52
N PRO A 103 -5.21 -2.28 11.46
CA PRO A 103 -5.14 -2.81 10.11
C PRO A 103 -4.12 -3.96 9.93
N ILE A 104 -2.96 -3.88 10.59
CA ILE A 104 -1.92 -4.91 10.49
C ILE A 104 -2.33 -6.15 11.29
N LEU A 105 -2.90 -5.98 12.48
CA LEU A 105 -3.45 -7.10 13.28
C LEU A 105 -4.59 -7.81 12.55
N SER A 106 -5.49 -7.08 11.91
CA SER A 106 -6.58 -7.66 11.10
C SER A 106 -6.02 -8.48 9.93
N LEU A 107 -4.98 -8.01 9.27
CA LEU A 107 -4.29 -8.77 8.22
C LEU A 107 -3.58 -10.00 8.81
N ALA A 108 -2.91 -9.87 9.96
CA ALA A 108 -2.24 -10.98 10.63
C ALA A 108 -3.24 -12.10 10.95
N GLN A 109 -4.39 -11.77 11.51
CA GLN A 109 -5.48 -12.72 11.77
C GLN A 109 -6.00 -13.35 10.46
N LYS A 110 -6.31 -12.55 9.43
CA LYS A 110 -6.81 -13.02 8.13
C LYS A 110 -5.85 -14.00 7.45
N TYR A 111 -4.55 -13.81 7.59
CA TYR A 111 -3.52 -14.64 6.94
C TYR A 111 -2.90 -15.69 7.87
N GLY A 112 -3.37 -15.85 9.09
CA GLY A 112 -2.88 -16.83 10.06
C GLY A 112 -1.41 -16.57 10.46
N VAL A 113 -1.09 -15.30 10.77
CA VAL A 113 0.22 -14.89 11.28
C VAL A 113 0.07 -14.56 12.76
N GLU A 114 0.40 -15.51 13.62
CA GLU A 114 0.29 -15.33 15.07
C GLU A 114 1.52 -14.63 15.68
N LYS A 115 2.69 -14.96 15.15
CA LYS A 115 3.97 -14.44 15.63
C LYS A 115 4.86 -14.07 14.45
N SER A 116 5.68 -13.04 14.64
CA SER A 116 6.75 -12.71 13.71
C SER A 116 8.01 -13.50 14.03
N ARG A 117 8.72 -13.94 13.00
CA ARG A 117 10.08 -14.48 13.07
C ARG A 117 11.13 -13.37 13.12
N PHE A 118 10.73 -12.14 12.80
CA PHE A 118 11.61 -10.99 12.73
C PHE A 118 11.54 -10.18 14.02
N HIS A 119 12.68 -9.61 14.40
CA HIS A 119 12.78 -8.64 15.48
C HIS A 119 12.96 -7.26 14.87
N ALA A 120 12.22 -6.30 15.34
CA ALA A 120 12.32 -4.91 14.93
C ALA A 120 11.99 -3.97 16.10
N GLU A 121 12.49 -2.75 16.03
CA GLU A 121 12.07 -1.71 16.95
C GLU A 121 10.61 -1.30 16.68
N LEU A 122 9.86 -1.11 17.76
CA LEU A 122 8.49 -0.64 17.72
C LEU A 122 8.46 0.86 17.36
N THR A 123 8.59 1.17 16.10
CA THR A 123 8.59 2.56 15.61
C THR A 123 7.21 3.07 15.24
N HIS A 124 6.21 2.20 15.20
CA HIS A 124 4.85 2.45 14.72
C HIS A 124 4.76 2.96 13.27
N CYS A 125 5.86 3.24 12.58
CA CYS A 125 5.85 3.75 11.21
C CYS A 125 6.29 2.67 10.22
N ILE A 126 5.37 2.22 9.36
CA ILE A 126 5.64 1.26 8.29
C ILE A 126 6.14 1.91 6.99
N LEU A 127 6.51 3.17 7.01
CA LEU A 127 7.01 3.95 5.87
C LEU A 127 6.09 3.89 4.62
N CYS A 128 4.78 3.80 4.83
CA CYS A 128 3.79 3.69 3.74
C CYS A 128 3.69 4.98 2.90
N GLY A 129 4.15 6.11 3.41
CA GLY A 129 4.20 7.39 2.70
C GLY A 129 2.85 8.08 2.48
N LEU A 130 1.74 7.58 3.04
CA LEU A 130 0.42 8.22 2.85
C LEU A 130 0.41 9.66 3.36
N CYS A 131 0.95 9.92 4.55
CA CYS A 131 1.03 11.27 5.11
C CYS A 131 1.89 12.22 4.26
N VAL A 132 3.05 11.74 3.78
CA VAL A 132 3.95 12.53 2.94
C VAL A 132 3.29 12.86 1.61
N ARG A 133 2.74 11.85 0.92
CA ARG A 133 2.08 12.03 -0.38
C ARG A 133 0.83 12.90 -0.28
N HIS A 134 -0.02 12.68 0.73
CA HIS A 134 -1.19 13.55 0.95
C HIS A 134 -0.78 15.01 1.14
N CYS A 135 0.24 15.25 1.96
CA CYS A 135 0.75 16.59 2.21
C CYS A 135 1.32 17.26 0.95
N SER A 136 2.00 16.48 0.08
CA SER A 136 2.59 17.01 -1.15
C SER A 136 1.63 17.05 -2.32
N GLU A 137 0.81 16.01 -2.53
CA GLU A 137 -0.02 15.86 -3.73
C GLU A 137 -1.36 16.58 -3.61
N ILE A 138 -1.99 16.53 -2.42
CA ILE A 138 -3.31 17.13 -2.18
C ILE A 138 -3.19 18.51 -1.55
N LYS A 139 -2.47 18.62 -0.43
CA LYS A 139 -2.35 19.89 0.29
C LYS A 139 -1.35 20.85 -0.34
N LYS A 140 -0.39 20.38 -1.12
CA LYS A 140 0.73 21.14 -1.71
C LYS A 140 1.62 21.83 -0.67
N GLU A 141 1.53 21.43 0.60
CA GLU A 141 2.25 22.06 1.70
C GLU A 141 3.66 21.51 1.93
N ASN A 142 3.88 20.21 1.63
CA ASN A 142 5.16 19.55 1.92
C ASN A 142 5.65 19.72 3.37
N ALA A 143 4.70 19.78 4.34
CA ALA A 143 5.02 19.94 5.76
C ALA A 143 5.50 18.64 6.40
N VAL A 144 5.19 17.48 5.81
CA VAL A 144 5.65 16.16 6.24
C VAL A 144 6.49 15.55 5.13
N THR A 145 7.67 15.03 5.49
CA THR A 145 8.63 14.49 4.52
C THR A 145 9.34 13.25 5.06
N PHE A 146 10.03 12.54 4.19
CA PHE A 146 10.97 11.50 4.59
C PHE A 146 12.35 12.11 4.86
N VAL A 147 12.97 11.71 5.95
CA VAL A 147 14.36 12.04 6.30
C VAL A 147 15.16 10.77 6.52
N GLY A 148 16.49 10.86 6.38
CA GLY A 148 17.39 9.72 6.52
C GLY A 148 17.37 8.77 5.32
N ARG A 149 18.16 7.69 5.40
CA ARG A 149 18.33 6.69 4.34
C ARG A 149 18.34 5.27 4.91
N GLY A 150 17.93 4.28 4.10
CA GLY A 150 17.95 2.87 4.49
C GLY A 150 17.20 2.62 5.80
N ALA A 151 17.84 1.94 6.75
CA ALA A 151 17.27 1.63 8.05
C ALA A 151 16.99 2.87 8.94
N HIS A 152 17.66 3.99 8.66
CA HIS A 152 17.45 5.25 9.38
C HIS A 152 16.40 6.16 8.73
N ARG A 153 15.72 5.68 7.69
CA ARG A 153 14.64 6.44 7.05
C ARG A 153 13.44 6.54 7.98
N LYS A 154 12.95 7.75 8.18
CA LYS A 154 11.74 8.03 8.97
C LYS A 154 10.95 9.17 8.36
N ILE A 155 9.70 9.34 8.81
CA ILE A 155 8.93 10.56 8.55
C ILE A 155 9.38 11.64 9.53
N SER A 156 9.30 12.88 9.11
CA SER A 156 9.55 14.05 9.97
C SER A 156 8.70 15.22 9.49
N MET A 157 8.35 16.07 10.42
CA MET A 157 7.72 17.34 10.12
C MET A 157 8.81 18.38 9.79
N VAL A 158 8.54 19.24 8.83
CA VAL A 158 9.39 20.38 8.49
C VAL A 158 9.17 21.46 9.56
N PRO A 159 10.20 21.88 10.32
CA PRO A 159 10.02 22.76 11.48
C PRO A 159 9.28 24.08 11.17
N GLU A 160 9.60 24.70 10.04
CA GLU A 160 9.01 25.98 9.61
C GLU A 160 7.53 25.85 9.25
N LYS A 161 7.03 24.62 9.08
CA LYS A 161 5.63 24.30 8.73
C LYS A 161 4.87 23.59 9.85
N ALA A 162 5.43 23.54 11.05
CA ALA A 162 4.83 22.86 12.20
C ALA A 162 3.44 23.38 12.52
N GLY A 163 3.23 24.70 12.52
CA GLY A 163 1.94 25.33 12.78
C GLY A 163 0.87 24.94 11.74
N ILE A 164 1.23 24.86 10.45
CA ILE A 164 0.32 24.43 9.38
C ILE A 164 -0.08 22.97 9.61
N CYS A 165 0.90 22.12 9.91
CA CYS A 165 0.68 20.68 10.13
C CYS A 165 -0.23 20.42 11.34
N ALA A 166 0.00 21.11 12.45
CA ALA A 166 -0.78 20.98 13.68
C ALA A 166 -2.27 21.34 13.50
N LEU A 167 -2.59 22.29 12.61
CA LEU A 167 -3.95 22.69 12.31
C LEU A 167 -4.63 21.76 11.29
N CYS A 168 -3.92 21.28 10.27
CA CYS A 168 -4.50 20.54 9.14
C CYS A 168 -4.95 19.12 9.54
N ARG A 169 -4.05 18.29 10.07
CA ARG A 169 -4.29 16.90 10.54
C ARG A 169 -5.00 15.93 9.58
N GLU A 170 -5.25 16.29 8.33
CA GLU A 170 -6.01 15.47 7.38
C GLU A 170 -5.36 14.09 7.12
N CYS A 171 -4.03 14.02 7.13
CA CYS A 171 -3.31 12.75 6.93
C CYS A 171 -3.42 11.77 8.12
N HIS A 172 -3.95 12.19 9.28
CA HIS A 172 -4.11 11.32 10.45
C HIS A 172 -5.05 10.16 10.15
N ALA A 173 -6.19 10.44 9.50
CA ALA A 173 -7.17 9.43 9.13
C ALA A 173 -6.63 8.42 8.09
N LEU A 174 -5.58 8.78 7.35
CA LEU A 174 -4.96 7.93 6.34
C LEU A 174 -3.88 7.00 6.91
N CYS A 175 -3.39 7.28 8.13
CA CYS A 175 -2.26 6.55 8.70
C CYS A 175 -2.68 5.16 9.20
N PRO A 176 -2.24 4.05 8.58
CA PRO A 176 -2.65 2.71 8.98
C PRO A 176 -2.06 2.30 10.33
N SER A 177 -1.08 3.03 10.83
CA SER A 177 -0.37 2.75 12.09
C SER A 177 -0.57 3.79 13.18
N GLY A 178 -1.21 4.92 12.86
CA GLY A 178 -1.39 6.03 13.80
C GLY A 178 -0.15 6.90 14.04
N LYS A 179 1.04 6.48 13.58
CA LYS A 179 2.32 7.15 13.90
C LYS A 179 2.36 8.65 13.61
N ILE A 180 1.73 9.10 12.52
CA ILE A 180 1.74 10.53 12.18
C ILE A 180 1.06 11.40 13.25
N ILE A 181 0.15 10.84 14.03
CA ILE A 181 -0.54 11.54 15.12
C ILE A 181 0.48 11.93 16.18
N ASP A 182 1.36 11.00 16.57
CA ASP A 182 2.41 11.23 17.58
C ASP A 182 3.45 12.24 17.09
N GLU A 183 3.85 12.14 15.80
CA GLU A 183 4.85 13.05 15.21
C GLU A 183 4.35 14.49 15.05
N THR A 184 3.04 14.70 15.01
CA THR A 184 2.40 16.00 14.84
C THR A 184 1.71 16.51 16.10
N ALA A 185 1.76 15.76 17.18
CA ALA A 185 1.33 16.21 18.50
C ALA A 185 2.37 17.23 19.04
N VAL A 186 2.01 18.51 19.05
CA VAL A 186 2.79 19.63 19.59
C VAL A 186 2.08 20.15 20.81
#